data_47f3d66cedec2cfec49aefc0f31f8811
#
_entry.id   47f3d66cedec2cfec49aefc0f31f8811
#
_cell.length_a   1.000
_cell.length_b   1.000
_cell.length_c   1.000
_cell.angle_alpha   90.00
_cell.angle_beta   90.00
_cell.angle_gamma   90.00
#
_symmetry.space_group_name_H-M   'P 1'
#
loop_
_entity.id
_entity.type
_entity.pdbx_description
1 polymer ?
#
loop_
_entity_poly.entity_id
_entity_poly.type
_entity_poly.pdbx_seq_one_letter_code
_entity_poly.pdbx_strand_id
1 'polypeptide(L)'
;MLIPCSPYIPRRIGTRAALIVRSAVALALSFVLAISASAADSLNIVFTCHAATTNSFWQAVKLGFDDACTRVGAKGQFSFVQKDSSIEQQVANMEAVVARKPDALITSLVDNNAFVGVLKDAKEKGITVISSNVDATAGPELALREAFIGQNFIPAGTTLGKRLAALFPKEGPIHVLVGVNAPGQNWAEQRAQGVMNGLEEFKKANPDRQVTIDKIDARTELAVVSDRVGAYLNAHPDTTAYFDMGYFHVAVAKLLKDRNVPPGKVLLGGFDLVPQVLEMMKAGYIQVEIDQQPYMQGFMPVMEAYLKKNVGLAPANIDTGEAVITPDQVDSIMALSKEGKR
;
A
#
# COMPACT_ATOMS: atom_id res chain seq x y z
N MET A 1 66.11 63.45 55.01
CA MET A 1 65.03 64.22 54.38
C MET A 1 64.02 63.24 53.82
N LEU A 2 62.97 62.97 54.60
CA LEU A 2 61.96 61.92 54.33
C LEU A 2 60.77 62.54 53.69
N ILE A 3 60.34 62.10 52.54
CA ILE A 3 59.11 62.53 51.83
C ILE A 3 57.97 61.47 52.18
N PRO A 4 56.83 61.94 52.68
CA PRO A 4 55.77 61.01 53.06
C PRO A 4 54.95 60.49 51.83
N CYS A 5 54.69 59.19 51.74
CA CYS A 5 53.74 58.58 50.84
C CYS A 5 52.30 58.98 51.21
N SER A 6 51.54 59.41 50.18
CA SER A 6 50.11 59.61 50.25
C SER A 6 49.31 58.35 49.94
N PRO A 7 48.25 57.98 50.61
CA PRO A 7 47.48 56.75 50.36
C PRO A 7 46.54 56.89 49.15
N TYR A 8 46.58 55.91 48.27
CA TYR A 8 45.71 55.70 47.11
C TYR A 8 44.32 55.18 47.56
N ILE A 9 43.26 55.99 47.31
CA ILE A 9 41.88 55.62 47.59
C ILE A 9 41.28 55.05 46.29
N PRO A 10 40.81 53.75 46.22
CA PRO A 10 40.14 53.22 45.04
C PRO A 10 38.72 53.76 44.91
N ARG A 11 38.41 54.39 43.78
CA ARG A 11 37.05 54.79 43.42
C ARG A 11 36.16 53.58 43.28
N ARG A 12 35.09 53.46 44.08
CA ARG A 12 34.01 52.50 43.91
C ARG A 12 33.27 52.84 42.62
N ILE A 13 33.37 51.96 41.61
CA ILE A 13 32.54 51.97 40.41
C ILE A 13 31.10 51.60 40.84
N GLY A 14 30.17 52.49 40.58
CA GLY A 14 28.85 52.45 41.13
C GLY A 14 27.99 51.27 40.71
N THR A 15 27.28 50.69 41.63
CA THR A 15 26.33 49.57 41.57
C THR A 15 25.23 49.75 40.52
N ARG A 16 25.07 50.92 39.89
CA ARG A 16 24.03 51.20 38.87
C ARG A 16 24.35 50.61 37.51
N ALA A 17 25.63 50.49 37.11
CA ALA A 17 26.01 49.91 35.83
C ALA A 17 25.80 48.37 35.80
N ALA A 18 26.01 47.70 36.93
CA ALA A 18 25.82 46.25 37.05
C ALA A 18 24.34 45.83 37.02
N LEU A 19 23.41 46.69 37.45
CA LEU A 19 21.99 46.43 37.41
C LEU A 19 21.42 46.54 35.98
N ILE A 20 21.88 47.50 35.18
CA ILE A 20 21.41 47.72 33.79
C ILE A 20 21.87 46.56 32.88
N VAL A 21 23.10 46.05 33.06
CA VAL A 21 23.61 44.91 32.27
C VAL A 21 22.85 43.63 32.61
N ARG A 22 22.53 43.41 33.90
CA ARG A 22 21.74 42.22 34.30
C ARG A 22 20.29 42.27 33.79
N SER A 23 19.67 43.43 33.73
CA SER A 23 18.33 43.60 33.18
C SER A 23 18.28 43.44 31.66
N ALA A 24 19.31 43.90 30.91
CA ALA A 24 19.39 43.73 29.46
C ALA A 24 19.65 42.29 29.06
N VAL A 25 20.46 41.54 29.81
CA VAL A 25 20.70 40.10 29.57
C VAL A 25 19.45 39.28 29.89
N ALA A 26 18.70 39.58 30.95
CA ALA A 26 17.45 38.93 31.29
C ALA A 26 16.36 39.18 30.23
N LEU A 27 16.28 40.39 29.66
CA LEU A 27 15.34 40.72 28.58
C LEU A 27 15.73 40.01 27.27
N ALA A 28 17.01 39.93 26.94
CA ALA A 28 17.50 39.22 25.75
C ALA A 28 17.29 37.69 25.86
N LEU A 29 17.48 37.10 27.04
CA LEU A 29 17.16 35.69 27.27
C LEU A 29 15.63 35.41 27.21
N SER A 30 14.79 36.34 27.69
CA SER A 30 13.32 36.23 27.58
C SER A 30 12.83 36.35 26.14
N PHE A 31 13.52 37.12 25.30
CA PHE A 31 13.21 37.24 23.87
C PHE A 31 13.66 36.05 23.04
N VAL A 32 14.74 35.35 23.42
CA VAL A 32 15.20 34.12 22.79
C VAL A 32 14.33 32.93 23.19
N LEU A 33 13.75 32.94 24.39
CA LEU A 33 12.79 31.91 24.83
C LEU A 33 11.38 32.13 24.29
N ALA A 34 11.06 33.35 23.80
CA ALA A 34 9.79 33.68 23.15
C ALA A 34 9.76 33.43 21.63
N ILE A 35 10.83 32.86 21.03
CA ILE A 35 10.69 32.11 19.83
C ILE A 35 10.09 30.76 20.28
N SER A 36 8.92 30.84 20.84
CA SER A 36 8.01 29.73 21.06
C SER A 36 7.93 29.00 19.74
N ALA A 37 8.31 27.78 19.75
CA ALA A 37 7.88 26.84 18.73
C ALA A 37 6.38 27.10 18.54
N SER A 38 6.01 27.83 17.48
CA SER A 38 4.68 27.74 16.93
C SER A 38 4.50 26.23 16.78
N ALA A 39 3.68 25.65 17.63
CA ALA A 39 3.30 24.27 17.47
C ALA A 39 2.73 24.23 16.05
N ALA A 40 3.53 23.77 15.09
CA ALA A 40 3.05 23.60 13.73
C ALA A 40 1.79 22.76 13.89
N ASP A 41 0.64 23.30 13.43
CA ASP A 41 -0.62 22.58 13.50
C ASP A 41 -0.35 21.17 12.99
N SER A 42 -0.60 20.16 13.84
CA SER A 42 -0.25 18.79 13.50
C SER A 42 -1.00 18.41 12.22
N LEU A 43 -0.24 17.97 11.23
CA LEU A 43 -0.76 17.56 9.92
C LEU A 43 -1.91 16.56 10.10
N ASN A 44 -3.06 16.85 9.48
CA ASN A 44 -4.24 15.98 9.54
C ASN A 44 -4.35 15.19 8.24
N ILE A 45 -4.15 13.87 8.30
CA ILE A 45 -4.12 12.99 7.14
C ILE A 45 -5.20 11.92 7.28
N VAL A 46 -5.99 11.71 6.24
CA VAL A 46 -6.97 10.64 6.22
C VAL A 46 -6.67 9.70 5.05
N PHE A 47 -6.67 8.40 5.34
CA PHE A 47 -6.59 7.33 4.35
C PHE A 47 -7.97 6.69 4.21
N THR A 48 -8.51 6.61 2.99
CA THR A 48 -9.73 5.85 2.66
C THR A 48 -9.40 4.73 1.69
N CYS A 49 -9.93 3.54 1.91
CA CYS A 49 -9.69 2.39 1.04
C CYS A 49 -10.99 1.67 0.66
N HIS A 50 -10.90 0.81 -0.35
CA HIS A 50 -12.02 0.00 -0.85
C HIS A 50 -12.22 -1.33 -0.12
N ALA A 51 -11.49 -1.57 0.97
CA ALA A 51 -11.49 -2.84 1.68
C ALA A 51 -12.18 -2.77 3.04
N ALA A 52 -12.68 -3.91 3.50
CA ALA A 52 -13.21 -4.09 4.84
C ALA A 52 -12.08 -4.33 5.87
N THR A 53 -12.38 -4.13 7.16
CA THR A 53 -11.40 -4.31 8.25
C THR A 53 -10.88 -5.75 8.39
N THR A 54 -11.57 -6.72 7.83
CA THR A 54 -11.19 -8.14 7.85
C THR A 54 -10.14 -8.49 6.80
N ASN A 55 -9.81 -7.57 5.87
CA ASN A 55 -8.84 -7.78 4.82
C ASN A 55 -7.42 -7.65 5.36
N SER A 56 -6.67 -8.76 5.42
CA SER A 56 -5.33 -8.83 6.03
C SER A 56 -4.30 -7.97 5.30
N PHE A 57 -4.36 -7.85 3.99
CA PHE A 57 -3.48 -6.98 3.20
C PHE A 57 -3.60 -5.52 3.66
N TRP A 58 -4.83 -5.04 3.82
CA TRP A 58 -5.08 -3.65 4.22
C TRP A 58 -4.74 -3.35 5.69
N GLN A 59 -4.62 -4.37 6.53
CA GLN A 59 -4.07 -4.19 7.87
C GLN A 59 -2.56 -3.86 7.82
N ALA A 60 -1.80 -4.44 6.89
CA ALA A 60 -0.40 -4.09 6.68
C ALA A 60 -0.22 -2.66 6.11
N VAL A 61 -1.10 -2.23 5.19
CA VAL A 61 -1.15 -0.84 4.71
C VAL A 61 -1.43 0.12 5.88
N LYS A 62 -2.44 -0.21 6.71
CA LYS A 62 -2.80 0.59 7.89
C LYS A 62 -1.64 0.70 8.88
N LEU A 63 -0.92 -0.38 9.14
CA LEU A 63 0.25 -0.34 10.02
C LEU A 63 1.31 0.63 9.51
N GLY A 64 1.63 0.58 8.22
CA GLY A 64 2.55 1.54 7.59
C GLY A 64 2.09 2.99 7.72
N PHE A 65 0.80 3.24 7.51
CA PHE A 65 0.18 4.55 7.68
C PHE A 65 0.29 5.05 9.13
N ASP A 66 -0.08 4.24 10.09
CA ASP A 66 -0.05 4.61 11.53
C ASP A 66 1.39 4.89 12.00
N ASP A 67 2.35 4.05 11.60
CA ASP A 67 3.77 4.24 11.91
C ASP A 67 4.33 5.54 11.30
N ALA A 68 3.97 5.85 10.05
CA ALA A 68 4.40 7.09 9.41
C ALA A 68 3.79 8.31 10.10
N CYS A 69 2.49 8.30 10.41
CA CYS A 69 1.82 9.37 11.15
C CYS A 69 2.50 9.62 12.50
N THR A 70 2.84 8.54 13.22
CA THR A 70 3.56 8.62 14.50
C THR A 70 4.93 9.27 14.33
N ARG A 71 5.70 8.89 13.29
CA ARG A 71 7.06 9.42 13.04
C ARG A 71 7.07 10.91 12.72
N VAL A 72 6.06 11.41 12.02
CA VAL A 72 5.99 12.82 11.62
C VAL A 72 5.11 13.66 12.56
N GLY A 73 4.52 13.09 13.60
CA GLY A 73 3.62 13.77 14.53
C GLY A 73 2.29 14.19 13.90
N ALA A 74 1.84 13.47 12.86
CA ALA A 74 0.57 13.75 12.19
C ALA A 74 -0.62 13.10 12.92
N LYS A 75 -1.80 13.71 12.79
CA LYS A 75 -3.09 13.11 13.16
C LYS A 75 -3.58 12.27 12.00
N GLY A 76 -3.44 10.95 12.11
CA GLY A 76 -3.87 9.99 11.10
C GLY A 76 -5.26 9.42 11.40
N GLN A 77 -6.07 9.25 10.36
CA GLN A 77 -7.30 8.47 10.41
C GLN A 77 -7.34 7.52 9.21
N PHE A 78 -7.54 6.22 9.47
CA PHE A 78 -7.73 5.20 8.43
C PHE A 78 -9.20 4.79 8.36
N SER A 79 -9.81 4.84 7.17
CA SER A 79 -11.23 4.57 6.94
C SER A 79 -11.43 3.39 6.00
N PHE A 80 -12.04 2.34 6.52
CA PHE A 80 -12.44 1.15 5.78
C PHE A 80 -13.88 1.25 5.30
N VAL A 81 -14.23 0.46 4.28
CA VAL A 81 -15.62 0.16 3.93
C VAL A 81 -16.13 -1.04 4.76
N GLN A 82 -17.44 -1.25 4.81
CA GLN A 82 -18.01 -2.40 5.55
C GLN A 82 -17.91 -3.70 4.75
N LYS A 83 -18.04 -3.58 3.42
CA LYS A 83 -17.95 -4.69 2.48
C LYS A 83 -16.81 -4.43 1.50
N ASP A 84 -15.91 -5.39 1.32
CA ASP A 84 -14.82 -5.31 0.35
C ASP A 84 -15.34 -4.90 -1.04
N SER A 85 -14.58 -4.02 -1.68
CA SER A 85 -14.83 -3.55 -3.05
C SER A 85 -16.11 -2.71 -3.23
N SER A 86 -16.66 -2.13 -2.15
CA SER A 86 -17.82 -1.21 -2.24
C SER A 86 -17.38 0.20 -2.64
N ILE A 87 -17.48 0.50 -3.93
CA ILE A 87 -17.15 1.83 -4.50
C ILE A 87 -18.08 2.90 -3.91
N GLU A 88 -19.39 2.64 -3.86
CA GLU A 88 -20.38 3.58 -3.32
C GLU A 88 -20.03 4.01 -1.89
N GLN A 89 -19.72 3.06 -1.02
CA GLN A 89 -19.36 3.35 0.36
C GLN A 89 -18.02 4.10 0.46
N GLN A 90 -17.04 3.76 -0.41
CA GLN A 90 -15.78 4.48 -0.45
C GLN A 90 -15.98 5.94 -0.85
N VAL A 91 -16.80 6.23 -1.87
CA VAL A 91 -17.16 7.60 -2.27
C VAL A 91 -17.79 8.35 -1.09
N ALA A 92 -18.79 7.77 -0.42
CA ALA A 92 -19.43 8.39 0.75
C ALA A 92 -18.44 8.67 1.88
N ASN A 93 -17.51 7.77 2.15
CA ASN A 93 -16.43 7.98 3.13
C ASN A 93 -15.52 9.15 2.72
N MET A 94 -15.15 9.24 1.43
CA MET A 94 -14.31 10.33 0.91
C MET A 94 -15.02 11.68 1.00
N GLU A 95 -16.31 11.77 0.66
CA GLU A 95 -17.14 12.98 0.78
C GLU A 95 -17.17 13.48 2.23
N ALA A 96 -17.40 12.57 3.18
CA ALA A 96 -17.38 12.89 4.60
C ALA A 96 -16.01 13.37 5.09
N VAL A 97 -14.93 12.85 4.52
CA VAL A 97 -13.55 13.28 4.79
C VAL A 97 -13.28 14.67 4.21
N VAL A 98 -13.61 14.90 2.94
CA VAL A 98 -13.39 16.16 2.23
C VAL A 98 -14.19 17.31 2.86
N ALA A 99 -15.38 17.03 3.41
CA ALA A 99 -16.17 18.01 4.16
C ALA A 99 -15.44 18.56 5.40
N ARG A 100 -14.56 17.76 6.03
CA ARG A 100 -13.77 18.12 7.21
C ARG A 100 -12.45 18.85 6.90
N LYS A 101 -12.11 18.96 5.60
CA LYS A 101 -10.90 19.64 5.11
C LYS A 101 -9.60 19.17 5.78
N PRO A 102 -9.21 17.89 5.67
CA PRO A 102 -7.89 17.45 6.12
C PRO A 102 -6.79 18.10 5.27
N ASP A 103 -5.55 18.08 5.72
CA ASP A 103 -4.41 18.54 4.93
C ASP A 103 -4.12 17.61 3.73
N ALA A 104 -4.33 16.28 3.93
CA ALA A 104 -4.19 15.30 2.88
C ALA A 104 -5.26 14.20 2.94
N LEU A 105 -5.71 13.79 1.76
CA LEU A 105 -6.51 12.61 1.50
C LEU A 105 -5.67 11.60 0.72
N ILE A 106 -5.45 10.45 1.32
CA ILE A 106 -4.85 9.29 0.65
C ILE A 106 -5.99 8.33 0.31
N THR A 107 -6.03 7.78 -0.90
CA THR A 107 -7.13 6.92 -1.32
C THR A 107 -6.72 5.92 -2.41
N SER A 108 -7.46 4.82 -2.56
CA SER A 108 -7.33 3.91 -3.69
C SER A 108 -8.37 4.23 -4.77
N LEU A 109 -7.95 4.36 -6.03
CA LEU A 109 -8.80 4.72 -7.16
C LEU A 109 -9.14 3.47 -7.99
N VAL A 110 -10.08 2.68 -7.52
CA VAL A 110 -10.44 1.37 -8.10
C VAL A 110 -11.32 1.45 -9.35
N ASP A 111 -11.86 2.63 -9.64
CA ASP A 111 -12.67 2.94 -10.82
C ASP A 111 -12.15 4.23 -11.45
N ASN A 112 -12.37 4.44 -12.76
CA ASN A 112 -11.84 5.59 -13.49
C ASN A 112 -12.72 6.85 -13.46
N ASN A 113 -13.94 6.77 -12.91
CA ASN A 113 -14.94 7.84 -12.98
C ASN A 113 -15.66 8.09 -11.65
N ALA A 114 -15.74 7.08 -10.78
CA ALA A 114 -16.58 7.12 -9.58
C ALA A 114 -16.16 8.22 -8.58
N PHE A 115 -14.88 8.56 -8.56
CA PHE A 115 -14.30 9.49 -7.57
C PHE A 115 -14.13 10.93 -8.08
N VAL A 116 -14.41 11.19 -9.37
CA VAL A 116 -14.17 12.50 -10.01
C VAL A 116 -14.80 13.67 -9.24
N GLY A 117 -16.04 13.51 -8.79
CA GLY A 117 -16.75 14.57 -8.05
C GLY A 117 -16.06 14.95 -6.75
N VAL A 118 -15.79 13.96 -5.90
CA VAL A 118 -15.16 14.15 -4.60
C VAL A 118 -13.70 14.60 -4.72
N LEU A 119 -12.96 14.16 -5.74
CA LEU A 119 -11.59 14.60 -5.98
C LEU A 119 -11.52 16.05 -6.45
N LYS A 120 -12.47 16.51 -7.28
CA LYS A 120 -12.59 17.93 -7.65
C LYS A 120 -12.85 18.80 -6.42
N ASP A 121 -13.80 18.40 -5.58
CA ASP A 121 -14.11 19.12 -4.33
C ASP A 121 -12.89 19.16 -3.38
N ALA A 122 -12.14 18.05 -3.26
CA ALA A 122 -10.90 18.02 -2.49
C ALA A 122 -9.86 19.02 -3.03
N LYS A 123 -9.65 19.05 -4.34
CA LYS A 123 -8.72 19.96 -5.00
C LYS A 123 -9.12 21.43 -4.82
N GLU A 124 -10.41 21.77 -4.97
CA GLU A 124 -10.94 23.13 -4.74
C GLU A 124 -10.75 23.59 -3.30
N LYS A 125 -10.80 22.66 -2.34
CA LYS A 125 -10.54 22.93 -0.93
C LYS A 125 -9.06 22.97 -0.54
N GLY A 126 -8.15 22.75 -1.51
CA GLY A 126 -6.71 22.77 -1.28
C GLY A 126 -6.17 21.53 -0.55
N ILE A 127 -6.93 20.43 -0.54
CA ILE A 127 -6.52 19.16 0.08
C ILE A 127 -5.51 18.46 -0.85
N THR A 128 -4.38 18.02 -0.32
CA THR A 128 -3.42 17.20 -1.06
C THR A 128 -4.03 15.82 -1.30
N VAL A 129 -4.14 15.39 -2.55
CA VAL A 129 -4.66 14.06 -2.91
C VAL A 129 -3.54 13.18 -3.40
N ILE A 130 -3.36 12.02 -2.75
CA ILE A 130 -2.39 10.99 -3.15
C ILE A 130 -3.15 9.68 -3.34
N SER A 131 -3.05 9.08 -4.53
CA SER A 131 -3.57 7.73 -4.73
C SER A 131 -2.57 6.69 -4.19
N SER A 132 -3.07 5.64 -3.56
CA SER A 132 -2.25 4.56 -3.02
C SER A 132 -2.88 3.20 -3.28
N ASN A 133 -2.05 2.19 -3.49
CA ASN A 133 -2.39 0.82 -3.85
C ASN A 133 -2.99 0.70 -5.26
N VAL A 134 -4.11 1.36 -5.54
CA VAL A 134 -4.77 1.36 -6.86
C VAL A 134 -4.83 2.79 -7.38
N ASP A 135 -4.47 2.96 -8.65
CA ASP A 135 -4.60 4.23 -9.36
C ASP A 135 -5.68 4.15 -10.45
N ALA A 136 -6.19 5.30 -10.86
CA ALA A 136 -6.96 5.40 -12.09
C ALA A 136 -6.07 5.06 -13.28
N THR A 137 -6.64 4.37 -14.27
CA THR A 137 -5.91 3.95 -15.49
C THR A 137 -6.10 4.92 -16.64
N ALA A 138 -7.12 5.74 -16.56
CA ALA A 138 -7.50 6.74 -17.56
C ALA A 138 -8.42 7.80 -16.92
N GLY A 139 -8.77 8.81 -17.71
CA GLY A 139 -9.80 9.78 -17.33
C GLY A 139 -9.29 10.93 -16.45
N PRO A 140 -10.24 11.74 -15.95
CA PRO A 140 -9.90 12.98 -15.24
C PRO A 140 -9.31 12.74 -13.84
N GLU A 141 -9.50 11.59 -13.21
CA GLU A 141 -8.99 11.29 -11.88
C GLU A 141 -7.47 11.36 -11.82
N LEU A 142 -6.76 10.95 -12.89
CA LEU A 142 -5.30 11.07 -13.00
C LEU A 142 -4.79 12.51 -12.83
N ALA A 143 -5.56 13.51 -13.26
CA ALA A 143 -5.21 14.93 -13.15
C ALA A 143 -5.64 15.54 -11.81
N LEU A 144 -6.42 14.83 -11.02
CA LEU A 144 -6.95 15.30 -9.74
C LEU A 144 -6.13 14.83 -8.55
N ARG A 145 -5.33 13.77 -8.70
CA ARG A 145 -4.36 13.33 -7.71
C ARG A 145 -2.97 13.91 -8.01
N GLU A 146 -2.12 14.05 -7.00
CA GLU A 146 -0.77 14.63 -7.15
C GLU A 146 0.31 13.57 -7.36
N ALA A 147 0.14 12.41 -6.73
CA ALA A 147 1.07 11.27 -6.88
C ALA A 147 0.32 9.94 -6.72
N PHE A 148 0.95 8.87 -7.21
CA PHE A 148 0.56 7.49 -6.99
C PHE A 148 1.68 6.71 -6.28
N ILE A 149 1.32 5.97 -5.24
CA ILE A 149 2.23 5.07 -4.54
C ILE A 149 1.62 3.67 -4.53
N GLY A 150 2.18 2.77 -5.33
CA GLY A 150 1.62 1.44 -5.49
C GLY A 150 2.34 0.63 -6.55
N GLN A 151 1.83 -0.56 -6.83
CA GLN A 151 2.40 -1.48 -7.80
C GLN A 151 1.86 -1.20 -9.22
N ASN A 152 2.71 -1.32 -10.23
CA ASN A 152 2.30 -1.35 -11.63
C ASN A 152 1.68 -2.70 -11.97
N PHE A 153 0.35 -2.80 -12.02
CA PHE A 153 -0.36 -4.09 -12.07
C PHE A 153 -0.18 -4.89 -13.35
N ILE A 154 -0.08 -4.26 -14.52
CA ILE A 154 0.14 -5.00 -15.78
C ILE A 154 1.52 -5.67 -15.81
N PRO A 155 2.65 -5.00 -15.51
CA PRO A 155 3.95 -5.66 -15.36
C PRO A 155 3.93 -6.77 -14.30
N ALA A 156 3.36 -6.50 -13.13
CA ALA A 156 3.27 -7.48 -12.04
C ALA A 156 2.47 -8.74 -12.44
N GLY A 157 1.32 -8.56 -13.09
CA GLY A 157 0.54 -9.67 -13.65
C GLY A 157 1.29 -10.44 -14.73
N THR A 158 2.04 -9.72 -15.60
CA THR A 158 2.87 -10.37 -16.64
C THR A 158 3.97 -11.21 -16.01
N THR A 159 4.58 -10.70 -14.94
CA THR A 159 5.59 -11.43 -14.17
C THR A 159 4.99 -12.70 -13.54
N LEU A 160 3.82 -12.61 -12.90
CA LEU A 160 3.10 -13.78 -12.38
C LEU A 160 2.82 -14.81 -13.48
N GLY A 161 2.26 -14.35 -14.61
CA GLY A 161 1.94 -15.19 -15.76
C GLY A 161 3.16 -16.00 -16.24
N LYS A 162 4.29 -15.32 -16.46
CA LYS A 162 5.55 -15.94 -16.89
C LYS A 162 6.12 -16.92 -15.85
N ARG A 163 6.12 -16.51 -14.58
CA ARG A 163 6.75 -17.30 -13.50
C ARG A 163 5.99 -18.60 -13.24
N LEU A 164 4.67 -18.55 -13.19
CA LEU A 164 3.88 -19.75 -12.99
C LEU A 164 3.87 -20.63 -14.26
N ALA A 165 3.82 -20.04 -15.47
CA ALA A 165 3.91 -20.78 -16.72
C ALA A 165 5.24 -21.53 -16.90
N ALA A 166 6.33 -21.03 -16.32
CA ALA A 166 7.63 -21.72 -16.32
C ALA A 166 7.60 -23.07 -15.56
N LEU A 167 6.58 -23.27 -14.71
CA LEU A 167 6.37 -24.51 -13.96
C LEU A 167 5.41 -25.49 -14.65
N PHE A 168 4.84 -25.14 -15.80
CA PHE A 168 3.90 -25.99 -16.52
C PHE A 168 4.57 -27.33 -16.95
N PRO A 169 3.80 -28.42 -17.02
CA PRO A 169 4.30 -29.68 -17.54
C PRO A 169 4.96 -29.51 -18.90
N LYS A 170 6.06 -30.18 -19.15
CA LYS A 170 6.81 -30.07 -20.42
C LYS A 170 6.05 -30.65 -21.61
N GLU A 171 5.13 -31.56 -21.37
CA GLU A 171 4.36 -32.27 -22.39
C GLU A 171 2.86 -32.21 -22.09
N GLY A 172 2.05 -32.51 -23.11
CA GLY A 172 0.59 -32.55 -23.00
C GLY A 172 -0.08 -31.18 -23.07
N PRO A 173 -1.42 -31.15 -23.07
CA PRO A 173 -2.20 -29.90 -23.09
C PRO A 173 -2.06 -29.16 -21.77
N ILE A 174 -2.21 -27.83 -21.84
CA ILE A 174 -2.23 -26.94 -20.69
C ILE A 174 -3.64 -26.32 -20.59
N HIS A 175 -4.25 -26.44 -19.42
CA HIS A 175 -5.55 -25.83 -19.13
C HIS A 175 -5.40 -24.87 -17.95
N VAL A 176 -5.63 -23.59 -18.19
CA VAL A 176 -5.41 -22.51 -17.22
C VAL A 176 -6.73 -21.86 -16.86
N LEU A 177 -6.95 -21.64 -15.56
CA LEU A 177 -8.02 -20.81 -15.05
C LEU A 177 -7.48 -19.48 -14.52
N VAL A 178 -8.05 -18.37 -14.96
CA VAL A 178 -7.79 -17.01 -14.44
C VAL A 178 -9.02 -16.53 -13.67
N GLY A 179 -8.88 -16.31 -12.37
CA GLY A 179 -9.93 -15.80 -11.51
C GLY A 179 -9.84 -14.29 -11.34
N VAL A 180 -10.80 -13.56 -11.92
CA VAL A 180 -10.91 -12.10 -11.69
C VAL A 180 -11.73 -11.88 -10.43
N ASN A 181 -11.09 -11.37 -9.36
CA ASN A 181 -11.73 -11.28 -8.05
C ASN A 181 -12.75 -10.12 -7.92
N ALA A 182 -12.52 -9.02 -8.62
CA ALA A 182 -13.42 -7.86 -8.63
C ALA A 182 -13.59 -7.34 -10.07
N PRO A 183 -14.41 -8.00 -10.91
CA PRO A 183 -14.62 -7.57 -12.28
C PRO A 183 -15.05 -6.09 -12.36
N GLY A 184 -14.41 -5.35 -13.30
CA GLY A 184 -14.63 -3.93 -13.49
C GLY A 184 -13.75 -3.01 -12.63
N GLN A 185 -13.05 -3.53 -11.62
CA GLN A 185 -12.11 -2.72 -10.83
C GLN A 185 -10.70 -2.74 -11.43
N ASN A 186 -10.06 -1.57 -11.44
CA ASN A 186 -8.75 -1.35 -12.09
C ASN A 186 -7.69 -2.37 -11.69
N TRP A 187 -7.56 -2.70 -10.39
CA TRP A 187 -6.55 -3.63 -9.90
C TRP A 187 -6.74 -5.06 -10.43
N ALA A 188 -8.00 -5.54 -10.44
CA ALA A 188 -8.29 -6.90 -10.86
C ALA A 188 -8.16 -7.06 -12.38
N GLU A 189 -8.67 -6.10 -13.14
CA GLU A 189 -8.59 -6.13 -14.61
C GLU A 189 -7.16 -5.99 -15.13
N GLN A 190 -6.36 -5.09 -14.56
CA GLN A 190 -4.97 -4.89 -14.98
C GLN A 190 -4.08 -6.08 -14.64
N ARG A 191 -4.22 -6.67 -13.45
CA ARG A 191 -3.48 -7.89 -13.08
C ARG A 191 -3.87 -9.05 -13.99
N ALA A 192 -5.17 -9.24 -14.24
CA ALA A 192 -5.65 -10.26 -15.18
C ALA A 192 -5.12 -10.03 -16.60
N GLN A 193 -5.11 -8.78 -17.08
CA GLN A 193 -4.51 -8.44 -18.37
C GLN A 193 -3.02 -8.78 -18.41
N GLY A 194 -2.29 -8.45 -17.33
CA GLY A 194 -0.88 -8.81 -17.21
C GLY A 194 -0.65 -10.32 -17.26
N VAL A 195 -1.42 -11.11 -16.49
CA VAL A 195 -1.36 -12.58 -16.53
C VAL A 195 -1.60 -13.09 -17.95
N MET A 196 -2.63 -12.57 -18.64
CA MET A 196 -2.91 -12.96 -20.03
C MET A 196 -1.73 -12.62 -20.95
N ASN A 197 -1.06 -11.48 -20.79
CA ASN A 197 0.13 -11.12 -21.55
C ASN A 197 1.25 -12.14 -21.34
N GLY A 198 1.52 -12.56 -20.10
CA GLY A 198 2.52 -13.56 -19.77
C GLY A 198 2.18 -14.95 -20.37
N LEU A 199 0.91 -15.34 -20.35
CA LEU A 199 0.44 -16.58 -20.94
C LEU A 199 0.51 -16.56 -22.48
N GLU A 200 0.21 -15.43 -23.12
CA GLU A 200 0.36 -15.26 -24.57
C GLU A 200 1.83 -15.31 -25.00
N GLU A 201 2.75 -14.80 -24.20
CA GLU A 201 4.19 -14.98 -24.44
C GLU A 201 4.59 -16.46 -24.34
N PHE A 202 4.06 -17.19 -23.35
CA PHE A 202 4.28 -18.65 -23.23
C PHE A 202 3.75 -19.39 -24.47
N LYS A 203 2.54 -19.09 -24.95
CA LYS A 203 1.96 -19.69 -26.17
C LYS A 203 2.83 -19.43 -27.40
N LYS A 204 3.30 -18.17 -27.56
CA LYS A 204 4.19 -17.82 -28.68
C LYS A 204 5.52 -18.58 -28.65
N ALA A 205 6.07 -18.80 -27.45
CA ALA A 205 7.30 -19.57 -27.28
C ALA A 205 7.11 -21.08 -27.43
N ASN A 206 5.86 -21.58 -27.37
CA ASN A 206 5.51 -22.99 -27.46
C ASN A 206 4.35 -23.22 -28.46
N PRO A 207 4.55 -22.92 -29.75
CA PRO A 207 3.47 -22.90 -30.74
C PRO A 207 2.78 -24.27 -30.95
N ASP A 208 3.48 -25.38 -30.67
CA ASP A 208 2.94 -26.73 -30.79
C ASP A 208 2.15 -27.17 -29.55
N ARG A 209 2.09 -26.38 -28.50
CA ARG A 209 1.36 -26.70 -27.28
C ARG A 209 -0.10 -26.23 -27.35
N GLN A 210 -1.00 -27.13 -27.06
CA GLN A 210 -2.40 -26.78 -26.86
C GLN A 210 -2.55 -26.10 -25.49
N VAL A 211 -2.93 -24.81 -25.48
CA VAL A 211 -3.14 -24.00 -24.28
C VAL A 211 -4.55 -23.43 -24.29
N THR A 212 -5.38 -23.89 -23.36
CA THR A 212 -6.72 -23.37 -23.10
C THR A 212 -6.67 -22.44 -21.89
N ILE A 213 -7.30 -21.26 -21.99
CA ILE A 213 -7.34 -20.28 -20.92
C ILE A 213 -8.79 -19.87 -20.70
N ASP A 214 -9.31 -20.18 -19.53
CA ASP A 214 -10.64 -19.77 -19.09
C ASP A 214 -10.56 -18.66 -18.05
N LYS A 215 -11.58 -17.81 -18.03
CA LYS A 215 -11.71 -16.72 -17.04
C LYS A 215 -13.03 -16.86 -16.29
N ILE A 216 -12.98 -16.67 -14.96
CA ILE A 216 -14.20 -16.60 -14.13
C ILE A 216 -14.20 -15.37 -13.22
N ASP A 217 -15.38 -14.92 -12.82
CA ASP A 217 -15.57 -14.03 -11.68
C ASP A 217 -15.38 -14.84 -10.39
N ALA A 218 -14.19 -14.75 -9.80
CA ALA A 218 -13.84 -15.55 -8.62
C ALA A 218 -14.34 -14.95 -7.30
N ARG A 219 -14.63 -13.64 -7.26
CA ARG A 219 -15.00 -12.87 -6.06
C ARG A 219 -13.86 -12.71 -5.05
N THR A 220 -14.14 -11.97 -3.97
CA THR A 220 -13.16 -11.65 -2.90
C THR A 220 -13.45 -12.36 -1.58
N GLU A 221 -14.66 -12.90 -1.40
CA GLU A 221 -15.01 -13.67 -0.21
C GLU A 221 -14.43 -15.10 -0.30
N LEU A 222 -13.56 -15.48 0.63
CA LEU A 222 -12.82 -16.74 0.59
C LEU A 222 -13.71 -17.99 0.40
N ALA A 223 -14.89 -18.03 1.04
CA ALA A 223 -15.82 -19.13 0.87
C ALA A 223 -16.37 -19.19 -0.56
N VAL A 224 -16.70 -18.03 -1.16
CA VAL A 224 -17.21 -17.96 -2.54
C VAL A 224 -16.13 -18.33 -3.55
N VAL A 225 -14.88 -17.90 -3.32
CA VAL A 225 -13.72 -18.31 -4.15
C VAL A 225 -13.57 -19.82 -4.10
N SER A 226 -13.56 -20.41 -2.90
CA SER A 226 -13.47 -21.88 -2.72
C SER A 226 -14.58 -22.61 -3.47
N ASP A 227 -15.83 -22.14 -3.38
CA ASP A 227 -16.98 -22.78 -4.03
C ASP A 227 -16.90 -22.65 -5.55
N ARG A 228 -16.67 -21.46 -6.09
CA ARG A 228 -16.64 -21.21 -7.54
C ARG A 228 -15.48 -21.91 -8.22
N VAL A 229 -14.26 -21.73 -7.70
CA VAL A 229 -13.07 -22.38 -8.25
C VAL A 229 -13.15 -23.89 -8.01
N GLY A 230 -13.63 -24.33 -6.84
CA GLY A 230 -13.83 -25.75 -6.53
C GLY A 230 -14.82 -26.43 -7.48
N ALA A 231 -15.92 -25.76 -7.84
CA ALA A 231 -16.88 -26.25 -8.83
C ALA A 231 -16.24 -26.33 -10.23
N TYR A 232 -15.46 -25.30 -10.61
CA TYR A 232 -14.73 -25.32 -11.89
C TYR A 232 -13.74 -26.48 -11.96
N LEU A 233 -12.90 -26.68 -10.93
CA LEU A 233 -11.91 -27.77 -10.88
C LEU A 233 -12.56 -29.15 -10.91
N ASN A 234 -13.76 -29.30 -10.37
CA ASN A 234 -14.53 -30.57 -10.47
C ASN A 234 -15.00 -30.85 -11.91
N ALA A 235 -15.41 -29.79 -12.64
CA ALA A 235 -15.84 -29.91 -14.04
C ALA A 235 -14.64 -30.04 -15.01
N HIS A 236 -13.47 -29.54 -14.62
CA HIS A 236 -12.24 -29.53 -15.41
C HIS A 236 -11.07 -30.16 -14.63
N PRO A 237 -11.05 -31.49 -14.43
CA PRO A 237 -10.04 -32.19 -13.63
C PRO A 237 -8.64 -32.15 -14.27
N ASP A 238 -8.54 -31.72 -15.51
CA ASP A 238 -7.32 -31.49 -16.29
C ASP A 238 -6.72 -30.10 -16.08
N THR A 239 -7.32 -29.25 -15.23
CA THR A 239 -6.79 -27.90 -14.93
C THR A 239 -5.35 -27.99 -14.43
N THR A 240 -4.44 -27.31 -15.15
CA THR A 240 -3.01 -27.25 -14.88
C THR A 240 -2.69 -26.20 -13.84
N ALA A 241 -3.32 -25.00 -13.96
CA ALA A 241 -3.01 -23.86 -13.09
C ALA A 241 -4.21 -22.95 -12.84
N TYR A 242 -4.22 -22.30 -11.68
CA TYR A 242 -5.13 -21.23 -11.33
C TYR A 242 -4.35 -19.98 -10.95
N PHE A 243 -4.69 -18.86 -11.58
CA PHE A 243 -4.16 -17.54 -11.32
C PHE A 243 -5.22 -16.68 -10.59
N ASP A 244 -4.85 -16.11 -9.48
CA ASP A 244 -5.70 -15.20 -8.68
C ASP A 244 -5.14 -13.77 -8.72
N MET A 245 -6.02 -12.78 -8.67
CA MET A 245 -5.59 -11.37 -8.74
C MET A 245 -5.29 -10.76 -7.37
N GLY A 246 -5.42 -11.52 -6.29
CA GLY A 246 -5.08 -11.15 -4.92
C GLY A 246 -4.55 -12.37 -4.16
N TYR A 247 -4.83 -12.44 -2.84
CA TYR A 247 -4.47 -13.57 -1.96
C TYR A 247 -5.57 -14.63 -1.81
N PHE A 248 -6.67 -14.50 -2.54
CA PHE A 248 -7.89 -15.27 -2.31
C PHE A 248 -7.75 -16.75 -2.71
N HIS A 249 -6.78 -17.08 -3.56
CA HIS A 249 -6.42 -18.45 -3.90
C HIS A 249 -5.95 -19.29 -2.69
N VAL A 250 -5.68 -18.68 -1.56
CA VAL A 250 -5.46 -19.40 -0.30
C VAL A 250 -6.64 -20.32 0.05
N ALA A 251 -7.87 -19.89 -0.30
CA ALA A 251 -9.06 -20.75 -0.12
C ALA A 251 -9.04 -21.97 -1.04
N VAL A 252 -8.52 -21.81 -2.26
CA VAL A 252 -8.35 -22.91 -3.22
C VAL A 252 -7.23 -23.86 -2.76
N ALA A 253 -6.10 -23.32 -2.28
CA ALA A 253 -5.01 -24.12 -1.73
C ALA A 253 -5.49 -24.98 -0.54
N LYS A 254 -6.28 -24.38 0.35
CA LYS A 254 -6.89 -25.10 1.47
C LYS A 254 -7.87 -26.17 0.98
N LEU A 255 -8.74 -25.86 0.03
CA LEU A 255 -9.67 -26.82 -0.57
C LEU A 255 -8.94 -28.04 -1.17
N LEU A 256 -7.85 -27.82 -1.94
CA LEU A 256 -7.05 -28.89 -2.51
C LEU A 256 -6.41 -29.76 -1.42
N LYS A 257 -5.89 -29.14 -0.37
CA LYS A 257 -5.32 -29.84 0.79
C LYS A 257 -6.36 -30.70 1.50
N ASP A 258 -7.53 -30.14 1.80
CA ASP A 258 -8.62 -30.83 2.50
C ASP A 258 -9.17 -32.02 1.68
N ARG A 259 -9.09 -31.93 0.35
CA ARG A 259 -9.42 -33.02 -0.59
C ARG A 259 -8.29 -34.02 -0.83
N ASN A 260 -7.17 -33.89 -0.17
CA ASN A 260 -5.96 -34.72 -0.35
C ASN A 260 -5.43 -34.72 -1.81
N VAL A 261 -5.64 -33.62 -2.54
CA VAL A 261 -4.99 -33.43 -3.84
C VAL A 261 -3.50 -33.20 -3.61
N PRO A 262 -2.59 -33.93 -4.31
CA PRO A 262 -1.15 -33.74 -4.09
C PRO A 262 -0.72 -32.28 -4.36
N PRO A 263 0.20 -31.71 -3.54
CA PRO A 263 0.78 -30.39 -3.80
C PRO A 263 1.37 -30.30 -5.22
N GLY A 264 1.11 -29.18 -5.90
CA GLY A 264 1.58 -28.96 -7.27
C GLY A 264 0.82 -29.71 -8.37
N LYS A 265 -0.21 -30.49 -8.05
CA LYS A 265 -1.09 -31.10 -9.07
C LYS A 265 -1.88 -30.02 -9.82
N VAL A 266 -2.34 -29.00 -9.14
CA VAL A 266 -2.82 -27.74 -9.70
C VAL A 266 -1.86 -26.66 -9.20
N LEU A 267 -1.22 -25.95 -10.12
CA LEU A 267 -0.31 -24.87 -9.79
C LEU A 267 -1.11 -23.62 -9.41
N LEU A 268 -0.80 -23.02 -8.27
CA LEU A 268 -1.47 -21.81 -7.81
C LEU A 268 -0.47 -20.66 -7.72
N GLY A 269 -0.92 -19.48 -8.12
CA GLY A 269 -0.16 -18.25 -7.94
C GLY A 269 -1.06 -17.03 -7.90
N GLY A 270 -0.59 -16.00 -7.20
CA GLY A 270 -1.35 -14.77 -6.97
C GLY A 270 -0.50 -13.64 -6.45
N PHE A 271 -1.12 -12.84 -5.59
CA PHE A 271 -0.51 -11.64 -5.00
C PHE A 271 -0.69 -11.67 -3.49
N ASP A 272 0.17 -10.92 -2.79
CA ASP A 272 0.10 -10.61 -1.37
C ASP A 272 0.58 -11.73 -0.43
N LEU A 273 1.47 -11.34 0.48
CA LEU A 273 2.18 -12.27 1.37
C LEU A 273 1.51 -12.38 2.75
N VAL A 274 0.18 -12.53 2.76
CA VAL A 274 -0.51 -12.76 4.04
C VAL A 274 -0.08 -14.08 4.67
N PRO A 275 -0.09 -14.22 6.02
CA PRO A 275 0.44 -15.41 6.70
C PRO A 275 -0.12 -16.73 6.17
N GLN A 276 -1.42 -16.76 5.87
CA GLN A 276 -2.09 -17.97 5.37
C GLN A 276 -1.59 -18.39 3.98
N VAL A 277 -1.26 -17.45 3.11
CA VAL A 277 -0.65 -17.71 1.79
C VAL A 277 0.74 -18.33 1.99
N LEU A 278 1.57 -17.72 2.83
CA LEU A 278 2.91 -18.23 3.12
C LEU A 278 2.89 -19.64 3.73
N GLU A 279 1.90 -19.96 4.58
CA GLU A 279 1.70 -21.32 5.11
C GLU A 279 1.37 -22.31 4.00
N MET A 280 0.53 -21.95 3.03
CA MET A 280 0.20 -22.80 1.89
C MET A 280 1.34 -22.91 0.88
N MET A 281 2.16 -21.88 0.71
CA MET A 281 3.42 -21.94 -0.04
C MET A 281 4.39 -22.95 0.59
N LYS A 282 4.59 -22.87 1.91
CA LYS A 282 5.45 -23.81 2.65
C LYS A 282 4.94 -25.25 2.57
N ALA A 283 3.62 -25.44 2.48
CA ALA A 283 2.99 -26.75 2.28
C ALA A 283 3.03 -27.21 0.80
N GLY A 284 3.55 -26.42 -0.13
CA GLY A 284 3.68 -26.74 -1.55
C GLY A 284 2.41 -26.58 -2.39
N TYR A 285 1.34 -26.01 -1.85
CA TYR A 285 0.08 -25.79 -2.58
C TYR A 285 0.05 -24.49 -3.38
N ILE A 286 0.88 -23.51 -3.03
CA ILE A 286 1.05 -22.26 -3.78
C ILE A 286 2.50 -22.18 -4.23
N GLN A 287 2.75 -21.87 -5.51
CA GLN A 287 4.06 -21.92 -6.11
C GLN A 287 4.70 -20.56 -6.31
N VAL A 288 3.90 -19.53 -6.62
CA VAL A 288 4.42 -18.19 -6.96
C VAL A 288 3.50 -17.13 -6.37
N GLU A 289 4.11 -16.18 -5.66
CA GLU A 289 3.45 -14.95 -5.19
C GLU A 289 4.17 -13.71 -5.67
N ILE A 290 3.41 -12.66 -5.91
CA ILE A 290 3.95 -11.33 -6.21
C ILE A 290 3.73 -10.43 -5.01
N ASP A 291 4.84 -9.97 -4.41
CA ASP A 291 4.82 -8.98 -3.33
C ASP A 291 4.65 -7.56 -3.88
N GLN A 292 3.79 -6.79 -3.29
CA GLN A 292 3.58 -5.38 -3.63
C GLN A 292 3.92 -4.41 -2.48
N GLN A 293 4.51 -4.89 -1.41
CA GLN A 293 4.99 -4.12 -0.26
C GLN A 293 3.90 -3.25 0.41
N PRO A 294 2.85 -3.85 0.99
CA PRO A 294 1.68 -3.11 1.53
C PRO A 294 2.03 -2.07 2.59
N TYR A 295 2.98 -2.38 3.49
CA TYR A 295 3.45 -1.42 4.49
C TYR A 295 3.97 -0.13 3.86
N MET A 296 4.75 -0.25 2.77
CA MET A 296 5.28 0.90 2.04
C MET A 296 4.16 1.75 1.42
N GLN A 297 3.08 1.10 0.93
CA GLN A 297 1.91 1.79 0.38
C GLN A 297 1.12 2.57 1.44
N GLY A 298 1.23 2.20 2.70
CA GLY A 298 0.71 3.00 3.81
C GLY A 298 1.65 4.11 4.26
N PHE A 299 2.94 3.79 4.35
CA PHE A 299 3.96 4.65 4.94
C PHE A 299 4.33 5.85 4.03
N MET A 300 4.63 5.58 2.77
CA MET A 300 5.18 6.60 1.86
C MET A 300 4.19 7.74 1.54
N PRO A 301 2.87 7.52 1.34
CA PRO A 301 1.95 8.63 1.08
C PRO A 301 1.90 9.65 2.22
N VAL A 302 2.07 9.22 3.48
CA VAL A 302 2.14 10.10 4.64
C VAL A 302 3.42 10.95 4.59
N MET A 303 4.56 10.32 4.24
CA MET A 303 5.83 11.03 4.08
C MET A 303 5.77 12.08 2.96
N GLU A 304 5.16 11.73 1.82
CA GLU A 304 4.95 12.67 0.71
C GLU A 304 4.05 13.86 1.12
N ALA A 305 2.94 13.60 1.82
CA ALA A 305 2.07 14.66 2.34
C ALA A 305 2.82 15.56 3.35
N TYR A 306 3.64 14.96 4.22
CA TYR A 306 4.47 15.70 5.18
C TYR A 306 5.51 16.58 4.47
N LEU A 307 6.25 16.04 3.50
CA LEU A 307 7.26 16.79 2.75
C LEU A 307 6.63 17.94 1.97
N LYS A 308 5.46 17.72 1.38
CA LYS A 308 4.72 18.81 0.71
C LYS A 308 4.35 19.93 1.69
N LYS A 309 3.72 19.59 2.81
CA LYS A 309 3.20 20.58 3.76
C LYS A 309 4.30 21.36 4.46
N ASN A 310 5.37 20.69 4.91
CA ASN A 310 6.39 21.28 5.79
C ASN A 310 7.65 21.71 5.05
N VAL A 311 7.93 21.15 3.87
CA VAL A 311 9.16 21.44 3.10
C VAL A 311 8.86 22.07 1.75
N GLY A 312 7.60 22.00 1.27
CA GLY A 312 7.20 22.56 -0.03
C GLY A 312 7.62 21.70 -1.22
N LEU A 313 7.95 20.42 -1.02
CA LEU A 313 8.29 19.49 -2.09
C LEU A 313 7.03 18.96 -2.77
N ALA A 314 7.06 18.79 -4.09
CA ALA A 314 5.98 18.15 -4.82
C ALA A 314 5.98 16.63 -4.57
N PRO A 315 4.82 15.99 -4.31
CA PRO A 315 4.72 14.55 -4.24
C PRO A 315 5.17 13.86 -5.54
N ALA A 316 5.76 12.68 -5.41
CA ALA A 316 6.28 11.89 -6.52
C ALA A 316 5.63 10.50 -6.60
N ASN A 317 5.52 9.95 -7.82
CA ASN A 317 5.08 8.58 -7.97
C ASN A 317 6.15 7.60 -7.44
N ILE A 318 5.71 6.60 -6.68
CA ILE A 318 6.58 5.54 -6.15
C ILE A 318 6.01 4.18 -6.56
N ASP A 319 6.76 3.45 -7.40
CA ASP A 319 6.46 2.06 -7.70
C ASP A 319 6.93 1.17 -6.54
N THR A 320 6.01 0.41 -5.96
CA THR A 320 6.33 -0.51 -4.85
C THR A 320 6.83 -1.87 -5.34
N GLY A 321 6.93 -2.06 -6.66
CA GLY A 321 7.59 -3.21 -7.28
C GLY A 321 6.75 -4.47 -7.37
N GLU A 322 7.38 -5.52 -7.91
CA GLU A 322 6.78 -6.82 -8.20
C GLU A 322 7.75 -7.96 -7.83
N ALA A 323 8.21 -7.99 -6.59
CA ALA A 323 9.12 -9.05 -6.15
C ALA A 323 8.44 -10.41 -6.22
N VAL A 324 9.10 -11.36 -6.92
CA VAL A 324 8.62 -12.73 -7.02
C VAL A 324 9.05 -13.52 -5.80
N ILE A 325 8.10 -14.11 -5.12
CA ILE A 325 8.31 -14.94 -3.94
C ILE A 325 7.97 -16.40 -4.28
N THR A 326 8.87 -17.29 -3.92
CA THR A 326 8.77 -18.74 -4.13
C THR A 326 8.88 -19.48 -2.78
N PRO A 327 8.49 -20.76 -2.70
CA PRO A 327 8.45 -21.50 -1.44
C PRO A 327 9.76 -21.52 -0.63
N ASP A 328 10.92 -21.45 -1.28
CA ASP A 328 12.24 -21.43 -0.65
C ASP A 328 12.53 -20.13 0.13
N GLN A 329 11.80 -19.05 -0.15
CA GLN A 329 11.97 -17.73 0.50
C GLN A 329 11.01 -17.54 1.67
N VAL A 330 10.03 -18.41 1.86
CA VAL A 330 8.94 -18.24 2.83
C VAL A 330 9.44 -18.04 4.27
N ASP A 331 10.42 -18.82 4.71
CA ASP A 331 10.90 -18.77 6.09
C ASP A 331 11.54 -17.40 6.45
N SER A 332 12.16 -16.74 5.50
CA SER A 332 12.75 -15.40 5.68
C SER A 332 11.70 -14.27 5.76
N ILE A 333 10.50 -14.50 5.19
CA ILE A 333 9.44 -13.49 5.07
C ILE A 333 8.37 -13.67 6.15
N MET A 334 8.16 -14.90 6.61
CA MET A 334 7.06 -15.28 7.52
C MET A 334 7.01 -14.42 8.80
N ALA A 335 8.16 -14.08 9.38
CA ALA A 335 8.22 -13.24 10.56
C ALA A 335 7.67 -11.83 10.29
N LEU A 336 8.09 -11.21 9.20
CA LEU A 336 7.65 -9.87 8.78
C LEU A 336 6.16 -9.84 8.41
N SER A 337 5.66 -10.91 7.79
CA SER A 337 4.24 -11.05 7.47
C SER A 337 3.39 -11.16 8.76
N LYS A 338 3.84 -11.95 9.75
CA LYS A 338 3.17 -12.04 11.06
C LYS A 338 3.20 -10.72 11.85
N GLU A 339 4.20 -9.89 11.64
CA GLU A 339 4.27 -8.54 12.19
C GLU A 339 3.41 -7.52 11.41
N GLY A 340 2.72 -7.94 10.37
CA GLY A 340 1.91 -7.07 9.52
C GLY A 340 2.71 -6.14 8.61
N LYS A 341 3.96 -6.48 8.30
CA LYS A 341 4.85 -5.66 7.44
C LYS A 341 4.93 -6.15 6.00
N ARG A 342 4.25 -7.26 5.71
CA ARG A 342 4.16 -7.86 4.36
C ARG A 342 2.74 -8.29 4.06
#